data_fd71b7ef565b6d2e496af5dc209aafcf
#
_entry.id   fd71b7ef565b6d2e496af5dc209aafcf
#
_cell.length_a   1.000
_cell.length_b   1.000
_cell.length_c   1.000
_cell.angle_alpha   90.00
_cell.angle_beta   90.00
_cell.angle_gamma   90.00
#
_symmetry.space_group_name_H-M   'P 1'
#
loop_
_entity.id
_entity.type
_entity.pdbx_description
1 polymer ?
#
loop_
_entity_poly.entity_id
_entity_poly.type
_entity_poly.pdbx_seq_one_letter_code
_entity_poly.pdbx_strand_id
1 'polypeptide(L)'
;MSTPTAPPRPARTRISLLRVGVVLLSAAVVGWTGTRAISAAVTTPLKPGPSIFASYVDVTATPTYPFETPSGPAQSNVILSFVVAGPDNHCAATWGGAYTLNQAASQLDLDRRISQLRLVGGKVRVSFGGQAGNELASGCTTPTALLESYQSVVDRYKLDSIDVDLEGASLKDTSAAARRAAAIKGLQDHARATGRKLAVWLTLPVSASGLTAPGASVVAGMLAAGVNLAGVNGMTMDFGALSTPTQPQSKAVNYVSTTLPPRVLPPFAHARQPLPALQPRAKLRLFPSPSRTALTPP
;
A
#
# COMPACT_ATOMS: atom_id res chain seq x y z
N MET A 1 -18.65 -71.21 -43.63
CA MET A 1 -18.34 -71.08 -42.19
C MET A 1 -17.00 -70.44 -42.08
N SER A 2 -16.93 -69.12 -41.81
CA SER A 2 -15.71 -68.36 -41.71
C SER A 2 -15.41 -68.13 -40.22
N THR A 3 -14.27 -68.59 -39.75
CA THR A 3 -13.78 -68.41 -38.39
C THR A 3 -13.35 -66.96 -38.12
N PRO A 4 -13.75 -66.35 -37.01
CA PRO A 4 -13.33 -64.99 -36.68
C PRO A 4 -11.89 -64.95 -36.17
N THR A 5 -11.09 -64.06 -36.76
CA THR A 5 -9.69 -63.80 -36.39
C THR A 5 -9.65 -62.95 -35.13
N ALA A 6 -8.90 -63.39 -34.11
CA ALA A 6 -8.75 -62.66 -32.86
C ALA A 6 -7.92 -61.35 -33.01
N PRO A 7 -8.24 -60.27 -32.27
CA PRO A 7 -7.49 -59.01 -32.37
C PRO A 7 -6.07 -59.13 -31.77
N PRO A 8 -5.09 -58.37 -32.29
CA PRO A 8 -3.72 -58.40 -31.82
C PRO A 8 -3.59 -57.80 -30.39
N ARG A 9 -2.79 -58.45 -29.55
CA ARG A 9 -2.50 -58.04 -28.18
C ARG A 9 -1.66 -56.72 -28.17
N PRO A 10 -1.98 -55.77 -27.28
CA PRO A 10 -1.20 -54.56 -27.19
C PRO A 10 0.22 -54.83 -26.70
N ALA A 11 1.21 -54.19 -27.36
CA ALA A 11 2.62 -54.31 -27.02
C ALA A 11 2.88 -53.72 -25.62
N ARG A 12 3.42 -54.52 -24.70
CA ARG A 12 3.86 -54.05 -23.38
C ARG A 12 5.10 -53.20 -23.53
N THR A 13 4.98 -51.86 -23.40
CA THR A 13 6.10 -50.95 -23.32
C THR A 13 6.88 -51.19 -22.03
N ARG A 14 8.07 -51.72 -22.11
CA ARG A 14 8.98 -51.87 -20.96
C ARG A 14 9.54 -50.50 -20.61
N ILE A 15 9.17 -49.99 -19.43
CA ILE A 15 9.72 -48.74 -18.90
C ILE A 15 11.19 -49.00 -18.57
N SER A 16 12.10 -48.27 -19.22
CA SER A 16 13.51 -48.37 -18.97
C SER A 16 13.84 -47.68 -17.63
N LEU A 17 14.29 -48.48 -16.64
CA LEU A 17 14.70 -47.97 -15.33
C LEU A 17 15.81 -46.90 -15.44
N LEU A 18 16.66 -46.99 -16.45
CA LEU A 18 17.67 -45.98 -16.73
C LEU A 18 17.06 -44.62 -17.09
N ARG A 19 16.00 -44.60 -17.93
CA ARG A 19 15.30 -43.37 -18.30
C ARG A 19 14.55 -42.72 -17.11
N VAL A 20 13.96 -43.54 -16.26
CA VAL A 20 13.32 -43.07 -15.02
C VAL A 20 14.36 -42.49 -14.07
N GLY A 21 15.51 -43.11 -13.90
CA GLY A 21 16.63 -42.62 -13.10
C GLY A 21 17.16 -41.27 -13.58
N VAL A 22 17.31 -41.08 -14.89
CA VAL A 22 17.77 -39.82 -15.49
C VAL A 22 16.75 -38.70 -15.25
N VAL A 23 15.45 -38.97 -15.42
CA VAL A 23 14.39 -37.97 -15.18
C VAL A 23 14.33 -37.57 -13.71
N LEU A 24 14.43 -38.52 -12.78
CA LEU A 24 14.42 -38.22 -11.34
C LEU A 24 15.67 -37.44 -10.92
N LEU A 25 16.84 -37.75 -11.46
CA LEU A 25 18.09 -37.03 -11.18
C LEU A 25 18.01 -35.60 -11.72
N SER A 26 17.49 -35.42 -12.93
CA SER A 26 17.28 -34.07 -13.52
C SER A 26 16.30 -33.23 -12.70
N ALA A 27 15.20 -33.82 -12.26
CA ALA A 27 14.21 -33.14 -11.41
C ALA A 27 14.80 -32.75 -10.04
N ALA A 28 15.64 -33.61 -9.43
CA ALA A 28 16.32 -33.34 -8.19
C ALA A 28 17.35 -32.20 -8.32
N VAL A 29 18.12 -32.15 -9.42
CA VAL A 29 19.09 -31.06 -9.69
C VAL A 29 18.37 -29.73 -9.93
N VAL A 30 17.31 -29.73 -10.73
CA VAL A 30 16.51 -28.51 -10.97
C VAL A 30 15.84 -28.04 -9.70
N GLY A 31 15.28 -28.94 -8.88
CA GLY A 31 14.72 -28.61 -7.57
C GLY A 31 15.75 -28.01 -6.62
N TRP A 32 16.94 -28.59 -6.54
CA TRP A 32 18.01 -28.15 -5.64
C TRP A 32 18.62 -26.79 -6.06
N THR A 33 18.87 -26.60 -7.36
CA THR A 33 19.35 -25.31 -7.89
C THR A 33 18.29 -24.24 -7.80
N GLY A 34 17.02 -24.58 -8.07
CA GLY A 34 15.89 -23.67 -7.92
C GLY A 34 15.69 -23.19 -6.49
N THR A 35 15.75 -24.11 -5.51
CA THR A 35 15.61 -23.72 -4.08
C THR A 35 16.79 -22.88 -3.59
N ARG A 36 18.01 -23.13 -4.04
CA ARG A 36 19.17 -22.30 -3.71
C ARG A 36 19.10 -20.91 -4.34
N ALA A 37 18.65 -20.78 -5.59
CA ALA A 37 18.48 -19.50 -6.25
C ALA A 37 17.37 -18.66 -5.55
N ILE A 38 16.28 -19.29 -5.15
CA ILE A 38 15.19 -18.62 -4.41
C ILE A 38 15.69 -18.21 -3.02
N SER A 39 16.41 -19.06 -2.30
CA SER A 39 16.97 -18.72 -0.99
C SER A 39 17.98 -17.58 -1.08
N ALA A 40 18.84 -17.54 -2.08
CA ALA A 40 19.79 -16.44 -2.29
C ALA A 40 19.09 -15.12 -2.64
N ALA A 41 18.01 -15.15 -3.42
CA ALA A 41 17.22 -13.98 -3.75
C ALA A 41 16.46 -13.41 -2.51
N VAL A 42 16.04 -14.29 -1.59
CA VAL A 42 15.35 -13.90 -0.34
C VAL A 42 16.32 -13.38 0.72
N THR A 43 17.57 -13.84 0.71
CA THR A 43 18.57 -13.49 1.73
C THR A 43 19.44 -12.28 1.39
N THR A 44 19.34 -11.73 0.17
CA THR A 44 20.08 -10.50 -0.15
C THR A 44 19.47 -9.32 0.62
N PRO A 45 20.17 -8.73 1.62
CA PRO A 45 19.65 -7.62 2.38
C PRO A 45 19.47 -6.42 1.43
N LEU A 46 18.24 -5.92 1.29
CA LEU A 46 18.00 -4.67 0.59
C LEU A 46 18.74 -3.57 1.35
N LYS A 47 19.66 -2.86 0.67
CA LYS A 47 20.28 -1.66 1.23
C LYS A 47 19.18 -0.68 1.64
N PRO A 48 19.10 -0.26 2.92
CA PRO A 48 18.09 0.70 3.33
C PRO A 48 18.22 1.96 2.49
N GLY A 49 17.15 2.34 1.78
CA GLY A 49 17.09 3.67 1.20
C GLY A 49 17.06 4.72 2.31
N PRO A 50 17.40 5.98 2.01
CA PRO A 50 17.30 7.05 3.00
C PRO A 50 15.88 7.05 3.58
N SER A 51 15.79 7.05 4.93
CA SER A 51 14.51 7.22 5.61
C SER A 51 14.00 8.63 5.34
N ILE A 52 12.90 8.76 4.63
CA ILE A 52 12.28 10.05 4.36
C ILE A 52 11.11 10.20 5.31
N PHE A 53 11.19 11.12 6.25
CA PHE A 53 10.06 11.54 7.06
C PHE A 53 9.10 12.39 6.20
N ALA A 54 7.80 12.24 6.37
CA ALA A 54 6.78 13.10 5.77
C ALA A 54 5.63 13.30 6.78
N SER A 55 5.31 14.55 7.05
CA SER A 55 4.24 14.93 7.97
C SER A 55 2.89 14.89 7.27
N TYR A 56 1.85 14.41 7.95
CA TYR A 56 0.47 14.65 7.53
C TYR A 56 0.11 16.10 7.80
N VAL A 57 -0.58 16.69 6.83
CA VAL A 57 -1.11 18.05 6.90
C VAL A 57 -2.56 18.02 6.47
N ASP A 58 -3.47 18.25 7.40
CA ASP A 58 -4.87 18.51 7.07
C ASP A 58 -4.97 19.91 6.45
N VAL A 59 -5.23 19.95 5.13
CA VAL A 59 -5.31 21.20 4.37
C VAL A 59 -6.57 22.00 4.65
N THR A 60 -7.55 21.38 5.31
CA THR A 60 -8.83 22.01 5.68
C THR A 60 -8.85 22.55 7.10
N ALA A 61 -7.82 22.26 7.89
CA ALA A 61 -7.72 22.69 9.27
C ALA A 61 -7.54 24.22 9.42
N THR A 62 -8.11 24.74 10.49
CA THR A 62 -7.97 26.15 10.86
C THR A 62 -7.40 26.25 12.28
N PRO A 63 -6.31 27.01 12.51
CA PRO A 63 -5.55 27.79 11.53
C PRO A 63 -4.78 26.91 10.54
N THR A 64 -4.59 27.42 9.33
CA THR A 64 -3.89 26.70 8.25
C THR A 64 -2.42 26.50 8.57
N TYR A 65 -1.94 25.26 8.48
CA TYR A 65 -0.51 24.96 8.65
C TYR A 65 0.29 25.38 7.40
N PRO A 66 1.35 26.21 7.51
CA PRO A 66 2.10 26.76 6.38
C PRO A 66 3.15 25.76 5.85
N PHE A 67 2.70 24.64 5.30
CA PHE A 67 3.58 23.58 4.81
C PHE A 67 4.48 24.03 3.63
N GLU A 68 4.08 25.06 2.91
CA GLU A 68 4.77 25.62 1.77
C GLU A 68 6.08 26.36 2.15
N THR A 69 6.26 26.66 3.44
CA THR A 69 7.45 27.35 3.99
C THR A 69 8.12 26.50 5.08
N PRO A 70 8.70 25.34 4.73
CA PRO A 70 9.27 24.43 5.72
C PRO A 70 10.47 25.08 6.43
N SER A 71 10.55 24.95 7.75
CA SER A 71 11.67 25.45 8.57
C SER A 71 12.91 24.56 8.49
N GLY A 72 12.80 23.37 7.88
CA GLY A 72 13.93 22.44 7.75
C GLY A 72 13.59 21.17 6.99
N PRO A 73 14.59 20.31 6.74
CA PRO A 73 14.43 19.09 5.93
C PRO A 73 13.33 18.13 6.40
N ALA A 74 13.08 18.06 7.71
CA ALA A 74 12.04 17.21 8.27
C ALA A 74 10.62 17.65 7.88
N GLN A 75 10.43 18.91 7.54
CA GLN A 75 9.15 19.50 7.15
C GLN A 75 9.01 19.63 5.61
N SER A 76 10.04 19.29 4.85
CA SER A 76 10.06 19.45 3.39
C SER A 76 9.25 18.39 2.65
N ASN A 77 8.85 17.29 3.32
CA ASN A 77 8.02 16.27 2.71
C ASN A 77 6.69 16.22 3.46
N VAL A 78 5.61 16.37 2.74
CA VAL A 78 4.26 16.39 3.32
C VAL A 78 3.34 15.37 2.66
N ILE A 79 2.40 14.88 3.46
CA ILE A 79 1.25 14.10 3.01
C ILE A 79 0.04 14.99 3.25
N LEU A 80 -0.48 15.58 2.19
CA LEU A 80 -1.67 16.41 2.27
C LEU A 80 -2.90 15.52 2.43
N SER A 81 -3.73 15.81 3.40
CA SER A 81 -4.86 14.98 3.83
C SER A 81 -6.13 15.83 3.97
N PHE A 82 -7.29 15.28 3.79
CA PHE A 82 -7.61 13.99 3.17
C PHE A 82 -8.50 14.21 1.96
N VAL A 83 -8.30 13.46 0.88
CA VAL A 83 -9.23 13.44 -0.23
C VAL A 83 -10.25 12.34 -0.01
N VAL A 84 -11.52 12.72 -0.03
CA VAL A 84 -12.69 11.85 0.18
C VAL A 84 -13.75 12.08 -0.90
N ALA A 85 -14.78 11.24 -0.93
CA ALA A 85 -15.93 11.40 -1.81
C ALA A 85 -16.71 12.67 -1.48
N GLY A 86 -17.18 13.38 -2.51
CA GLY A 86 -18.03 14.55 -2.33
C GLY A 86 -19.41 14.19 -1.79
N PRO A 87 -20.07 15.07 -1.04
CA PRO A 87 -21.38 14.81 -0.44
C PRO A 87 -22.49 14.65 -1.50
N ASP A 88 -22.48 15.46 -2.54
CA ASP A 88 -23.51 15.47 -3.59
C ASP A 88 -23.16 14.54 -4.77
N ASN A 89 -21.88 14.39 -5.06
CA ASN A 89 -21.36 13.49 -6.09
C ASN A 89 -20.30 12.60 -5.46
N HIS A 90 -20.68 11.38 -5.13
CA HIS A 90 -19.81 10.41 -4.47
C HIS A 90 -18.61 9.94 -5.30
N CYS A 91 -18.60 10.24 -6.61
CA CYS A 91 -17.46 10.01 -7.48
C CYS A 91 -16.60 11.28 -7.68
N ALA A 92 -16.96 12.41 -7.08
CA ALA A 92 -16.11 13.60 -7.10
C ALA A 92 -15.11 13.55 -5.96
N ALA A 93 -13.82 13.72 -6.27
CA ALA A 93 -12.78 13.90 -5.27
C ALA A 93 -12.89 15.28 -4.63
N THR A 94 -12.94 15.32 -3.29
CA THR A 94 -13.03 16.55 -2.51
C THR A 94 -12.05 16.52 -1.35
N TRP A 95 -11.56 17.69 -0.95
CA TRP A 95 -10.78 17.84 0.26
C TRP A 95 -11.72 17.93 1.48
N GLY A 96 -11.58 16.96 2.37
CA GLY A 96 -12.35 16.86 3.61
C GLY A 96 -13.87 16.75 3.42
N GLY A 97 -14.37 16.46 2.21
CA GLY A 97 -15.79 16.51 1.89
C GLY A 97 -16.36 17.94 1.71
N ALA A 98 -15.53 18.97 1.89
CA ALA A 98 -15.97 20.38 1.91
C ALA A 98 -15.56 21.17 0.68
N TYR A 99 -14.42 20.87 0.07
CA TYR A 99 -13.87 21.63 -1.05
C TYR A 99 -13.66 20.73 -2.26
N THR A 100 -14.28 21.07 -3.39
CA THR A 100 -13.87 20.51 -4.69
C THR A 100 -12.41 20.90 -4.96
N LEU A 101 -11.75 20.22 -5.91
CA LEU A 101 -10.37 20.57 -6.26
C LEU A 101 -10.22 22.03 -6.72
N ASN A 102 -11.24 22.59 -7.39
CA ASN A 102 -11.25 23.99 -7.82
C ASN A 102 -11.47 24.94 -6.65
N GLN A 103 -12.35 24.62 -5.72
CA GLN A 103 -12.52 25.41 -4.51
C GLN A 103 -11.28 25.39 -3.63
N ALA A 104 -10.59 24.25 -3.52
CA ALA A 104 -9.32 24.18 -2.80
C ALA A 104 -8.23 25.07 -3.43
N ALA A 105 -8.20 25.20 -4.74
CA ALA A 105 -7.28 26.13 -5.41
C ALA A 105 -7.60 27.59 -5.06
N SER A 106 -8.87 27.98 -5.07
CA SER A 106 -9.27 29.39 -4.88
C SER A 106 -9.40 29.79 -3.40
N GLN A 107 -9.86 28.87 -2.53
CA GLN A 107 -10.18 29.19 -1.14
C GLN A 107 -9.06 28.78 -0.16
N LEU A 108 -8.31 27.71 -0.47
CA LEU A 108 -7.18 27.24 0.32
C LEU A 108 -5.83 27.59 -0.30
N ASP A 109 -5.85 28.21 -1.49
CA ASP A 109 -4.65 28.57 -2.26
C ASP A 109 -3.73 27.35 -2.52
N LEU A 110 -4.33 26.16 -2.61
CA LEU A 110 -3.61 24.90 -2.48
C LEU A 110 -2.63 24.67 -3.61
N ASP A 111 -2.99 24.99 -4.86
CA ASP A 111 -2.13 24.80 -6.03
C ASP A 111 -0.85 25.64 -5.94
N ARG A 112 -0.97 26.91 -5.50
CA ARG A 112 0.16 27.79 -5.31
C ARG A 112 1.06 27.30 -4.16
N ARG A 113 0.47 26.93 -3.04
CA ARG A 113 1.17 26.44 -1.85
C ARG A 113 1.98 25.16 -2.18
N ILE A 114 1.38 24.20 -2.91
CA ILE A 114 2.07 23.01 -3.40
C ILE A 114 3.25 23.40 -4.32
N SER A 115 3.03 24.33 -5.22
CA SER A 115 4.07 24.81 -6.14
C SER A 115 5.22 25.46 -5.38
N GLN A 116 4.91 26.28 -4.36
CA GLN A 116 5.91 26.95 -3.53
C GLN A 116 6.75 25.94 -2.74
N LEU A 117 6.14 24.91 -2.13
CA LEU A 117 6.88 23.85 -1.46
C LEU A 117 7.87 23.16 -2.42
N ARG A 118 7.43 22.88 -3.65
CA ARG A 118 8.29 22.25 -4.66
C ARG A 118 9.45 23.12 -5.11
N LEU A 119 9.27 24.45 -5.17
CA LEU A 119 10.35 25.38 -5.50
C LEU A 119 11.51 25.33 -4.50
N VAL A 120 11.23 25.01 -3.24
CA VAL A 120 12.26 24.82 -2.20
C VAL A 120 12.69 23.34 -2.06
N GLY A 121 12.38 22.49 -3.04
CA GLY A 121 12.81 21.08 -3.09
C GLY A 121 11.95 20.12 -2.28
N GLY A 122 10.80 20.57 -1.76
CA GLY A 122 9.89 19.75 -0.99
C GLY A 122 9.09 18.78 -1.86
N LYS A 123 8.56 17.73 -1.23
CA LYS A 123 7.77 16.68 -1.88
C LYS A 123 6.37 16.61 -1.31
N VAL A 124 5.41 16.42 -2.20
CA VAL A 124 3.99 16.30 -1.86
C VAL A 124 3.51 14.90 -2.20
N ARG A 125 2.80 14.31 -1.25
CA ARG A 125 1.94 13.15 -1.43
C ARG A 125 0.53 13.57 -1.04
N VAL A 126 -0.48 12.97 -1.65
CA VAL A 126 -1.88 13.15 -1.23
C VAL A 126 -2.37 11.85 -0.63
N SER A 127 -3.07 11.96 0.50
CA SER A 127 -3.73 10.85 1.18
C SER A 127 -5.21 10.84 0.84
N PHE A 128 -5.69 9.68 0.43
CA PHE A 128 -7.10 9.39 0.16
C PHE A 128 -7.68 8.58 1.31
N GLY A 129 -8.86 8.96 1.79
CA GLY A 129 -9.55 8.30 2.88
C GLY A 129 -9.41 9.02 4.21
N GLY A 130 -8.83 8.38 5.22
CA GLY A 130 -8.79 8.87 6.60
C GLY A 130 -10.04 8.50 7.39
N GLN A 131 -10.12 8.95 8.65
CA GLN A 131 -11.20 8.58 9.57
C GLN A 131 -12.50 9.31 9.29
N ALA A 132 -12.43 10.56 8.80
CA ALA A 132 -13.59 11.39 8.54
C ALA A 132 -13.97 11.40 7.06
N GLY A 133 -15.27 11.49 6.79
CA GLY A 133 -15.80 11.50 5.44
C GLY A 133 -16.02 10.09 4.86
N ASN A 134 -16.41 10.04 3.59
CA ASN A 134 -16.67 8.81 2.89
C ASN A 134 -15.49 8.52 1.94
N GLU A 135 -14.82 7.40 2.12
CA GLU A 135 -13.70 7.01 1.26
C GLU A 135 -14.17 6.87 -0.19
N LEU A 136 -13.35 7.30 -1.16
CA LEU A 136 -13.74 7.40 -2.57
C LEU A 136 -14.31 6.09 -3.13
N ALA A 137 -13.67 4.94 -2.88
CA ALA A 137 -14.16 3.66 -3.40
C ALA A 137 -15.39 3.15 -2.65
N SER A 138 -15.62 3.59 -1.41
CA SER A 138 -16.86 3.31 -0.68
C SER A 138 -18.01 4.17 -1.21
N GLY A 139 -17.75 5.43 -1.56
CA GLY A 139 -18.73 6.34 -2.13
C GLY A 139 -19.02 6.08 -3.60
N CYS A 140 -17.99 5.98 -4.42
CA CYS A 140 -18.08 5.82 -5.87
C CYS A 140 -18.14 4.33 -6.25
N THR A 141 -19.30 3.87 -6.72
CA THR A 141 -19.50 2.46 -7.10
C THR A 141 -19.21 2.17 -8.55
N THR A 142 -19.04 3.19 -9.40
CA THR A 142 -18.73 3.08 -10.82
C THR A 142 -17.21 2.98 -11.01
N PRO A 143 -16.65 1.84 -11.50
CA PRO A 143 -15.19 1.65 -11.57
C PRO A 143 -14.46 2.68 -12.41
N THR A 144 -15.04 3.08 -13.57
CA THR A 144 -14.43 4.07 -14.47
C THR A 144 -14.39 5.45 -13.80
N ALA A 145 -15.51 5.90 -13.22
CA ALA A 145 -15.58 7.19 -12.54
C ALA A 145 -14.68 7.23 -11.31
N LEU A 146 -14.50 6.10 -10.59
CA LEU A 146 -13.56 5.99 -9.48
C LEU A 146 -12.11 6.18 -9.95
N LEU A 147 -11.72 5.53 -11.05
CA LEU A 147 -10.39 5.71 -11.64
C LEU A 147 -10.16 7.17 -12.06
N GLU A 148 -11.12 7.77 -12.75
CA GLU A 148 -11.09 9.18 -13.17
C GLU A 148 -10.97 10.12 -11.97
N SER A 149 -11.66 9.81 -10.89
CA SER A 149 -11.60 10.57 -9.63
C SER A 149 -10.19 10.56 -9.02
N TYR A 150 -9.57 9.41 -8.88
CA TYR A 150 -8.17 9.32 -8.43
C TYR A 150 -7.22 10.04 -9.39
N GLN A 151 -7.43 9.84 -10.69
CA GLN A 151 -6.58 10.43 -11.72
C GLN A 151 -6.64 11.95 -11.72
N SER A 152 -7.83 12.54 -11.53
CA SER A 152 -8.02 13.99 -11.47
C SER A 152 -7.16 14.66 -10.39
N VAL A 153 -7.00 14.00 -9.24
CA VAL A 153 -6.13 14.48 -8.14
C VAL A 153 -4.66 14.31 -8.50
N VAL A 154 -4.28 13.14 -9.02
CA VAL A 154 -2.89 12.84 -9.39
C VAL A 154 -2.39 13.78 -10.47
N ASP A 155 -3.22 14.05 -11.49
CA ASP A 155 -2.84 14.90 -12.59
C ASP A 155 -2.84 16.39 -12.22
N ARG A 156 -3.86 16.85 -11.45
CA ARG A 156 -3.90 18.23 -10.97
C ARG A 156 -2.65 18.61 -10.18
N TYR A 157 -2.30 17.77 -9.22
CA TYR A 157 -1.16 18.05 -8.35
C TYR A 157 0.14 17.42 -8.85
N LYS A 158 0.17 16.83 -10.05
CA LYS A 158 1.35 16.21 -10.68
C LYS A 158 2.08 15.27 -9.69
N LEU A 159 1.32 14.33 -9.11
CA LEU A 159 1.84 13.46 -8.05
C LEU A 159 2.67 12.31 -8.64
N ASP A 160 3.77 12.01 -7.99
CA ASP A 160 4.58 10.81 -8.17
C ASP A 160 4.36 9.78 -7.05
N SER A 161 3.58 10.16 -6.04
CA SER A 161 3.27 9.31 -4.90
C SER A 161 1.92 9.66 -4.30
N ILE A 162 1.14 8.63 -3.99
CA ILE A 162 -0.13 8.72 -3.25
C ILE A 162 -0.08 7.85 -2.00
N ASP A 163 -0.94 8.18 -1.06
CA ASP A 163 -1.24 7.40 0.13
C ASP A 163 -2.73 7.04 0.15
N VAL A 164 -3.06 5.87 0.66
CA VAL A 164 -4.43 5.42 0.85
C VAL A 164 -4.58 5.04 2.31
N ASP A 165 -5.28 5.88 3.03
CA ASP A 165 -5.52 5.76 4.46
C ASP A 165 -6.89 5.11 4.69
N LEU A 166 -6.88 3.89 5.22
CA LEU A 166 -8.09 3.09 5.39
C LEU A 166 -8.33 2.80 6.86
N GLU A 167 -9.44 3.34 7.34
CA GLU A 167 -9.85 3.26 8.73
C GLU A 167 -11.32 2.86 8.87
N GLY A 168 -11.72 2.47 10.06
CA GLY A 168 -13.13 2.26 10.43
C GLY A 168 -13.90 1.35 9.47
N ALA A 169 -14.99 1.87 8.90
CA ALA A 169 -15.88 1.12 8.01
C ALA A 169 -15.23 0.84 6.65
N SER A 170 -14.47 1.78 6.09
CA SER A 170 -13.83 1.65 4.77
C SER A 170 -12.80 0.51 4.73
N LEU A 171 -12.19 0.19 5.88
CA LEU A 171 -11.26 -0.94 6.03
C LEU A 171 -11.96 -2.30 5.89
N LYS A 172 -13.26 -2.38 6.21
CA LYS A 172 -14.05 -3.61 6.21
C LYS A 172 -14.91 -3.78 4.96
N ASP A 173 -15.04 -2.74 4.14
CA ASP A 173 -15.83 -2.77 2.90
C ASP A 173 -15.08 -3.54 1.80
N THR A 174 -15.40 -4.83 1.68
CA THR A 174 -14.76 -5.73 0.71
C THR A 174 -15.08 -5.36 -0.74
N SER A 175 -16.28 -4.82 -1.01
CA SER A 175 -16.69 -4.38 -2.35
C SER A 175 -15.90 -3.14 -2.76
N ALA A 176 -15.76 -2.16 -1.88
CA ALA A 176 -14.91 -1.01 -2.09
C ALA A 176 -13.43 -1.41 -2.21
N ALA A 177 -12.96 -2.37 -1.43
CA ALA A 177 -11.58 -2.86 -1.50
C ALA A 177 -11.22 -3.38 -2.90
N ALA A 178 -12.09 -4.18 -3.52
CA ALA A 178 -11.87 -4.70 -4.87
C ALA A 178 -11.87 -3.57 -5.91
N ARG A 179 -12.84 -2.64 -5.85
CA ARG A 179 -12.92 -1.48 -6.76
C ARG A 179 -11.69 -0.58 -6.61
N ARG A 180 -11.29 -0.29 -5.39
CA ARG A 180 -10.10 0.52 -5.07
C ARG A 180 -8.85 -0.10 -5.65
N ALA A 181 -8.63 -1.39 -5.43
CA ALA A 181 -7.46 -2.09 -5.93
C ALA A 181 -7.40 -2.04 -7.47
N ALA A 182 -8.51 -2.28 -8.15
CA ALA A 182 -8.59 -2.19 -9.60
C ALA A 182 -8.34 -0.77 -10.12
N ALA A 183 -8.94 0.25 -9.50
CA ALA A 183 -8.75 1.65 -9.89
C ALA A 183 -7.29 2.12 -9.68
N ILE A 184 -6.68 1.79 -8.55
CA ILE A 184 -5.28 2.15 -8.27
C ILE A 184 -4.32 1.41 -9.21
N LYS A 185 -4.62 0.15 -9.56
CA LYS A 185 -3.85 -0.56 -10.59
C LYS A 185 -3.94 0.15 -11.93
N GLY A 186 -5.14 0.53 -12.36
CA GLY A 186 -5.35 1.32 -13.57
C GLY A 186 -4.60 2.65 -13.55
N LEU A 187 -4.59 3.34 -12.42
CA LEU A 187 -3.84 4.58 -12.22
C LEU A 187 -2.33 4.38 -12.38
N GLN A 188 -1.76 3.29 -11.84
CA GLN A 188 -0.35 2.95 -12.04
C GLN A 188 -0.03 2.57 -13.49
N ASP A 189 -0.95 1.89 -14.17
CA ASP A 189 -0.79 1.52 -15.57
C ASP A 189 -0.80 2.77 -16.47
N HIS A 190 -1.72 3.70 -16.20
CA HIS A 190 -1.76 4.98 -16.91
C HIS A 190 -0.47 5.79 -16.68
N ALA A 191 0.01 5.88 -15.45
CA ALA A 191 1.27 6.53 -15.15
C ALA A 191 2.43 5.90 -15.92
N ARG A 192 2.49 4.57 -15.98
CA ARG A 192 3.52 3.83 -16.72
C ARG A 192 3.43 4.08 -18.23
N ALA A 193 2.24 4.07 -18.80
CA ALA A 193 2.01 4.32 -20.22
C ALA A 193 2.45 5.74 -20.64
N THR A 194 2.42 6.70 -19.71
CA THR A 194 2.90 8.08 -19.91
C THR A 194 4.35 8.29 -19.44
N GLY A 195 5.13 7.22 -19.26
CA GLY A 195 6.55 7.29 -18.84
C GLY A 195 6.77 7.72 -17.40
N ARG A 196 5.72 7.82 -16.59
CA ARG A 196 5.77 8.20 -15.16
C ARG A 196 5.78 6.96 -14.25
N LYS A 197 6.17 7.17 -13.01
CA LYS A 197 6.04 6.17 -11.92
C LYS A 197 5.15 6.75 -10.84
N LEU A 198 4.17 5.97 -10.38
CA LEU A 198 3.33 6.34 -9.26
C LEU A 198 3.59 5.37 -8.09
N ALA A 199 4.19 5.88 -7.03
CA ALA A 199 4.38 5.15 -5.80
C ALA A 199 3.08 5.14 -4.98
N VAL A 200 2.62 3.95 -4.58
CA VAL A 200 1.39 3.78 -3.79
C VAL A 200 1.76 3.30 -2.39
N TRP A 201 1.34 4.06 -1.39
CA TRP A 201 1.45 3.73 0.02
C TRP A 201 0.09 3.37 0.57
N LEU A 202 0.05 2.51 1.57
CA LEU A 202 -1.13 2.26 2.39
C LEU A 202 -0.86 2.76 3.80
N THR A 203 -1.84 3.40 4.42
CA THR A 203 -1.83 3.73 5.84
C THR A 203 -2.95 2.94 6.51
N LEU A 204 -2.58 2.12 7.49
CA LEU A 204 -3.47 1.10 8.07
C LEU A 204 -3.36 1.06 9.59
N PRO A 205 -4.48 0.84 10.31
CA PRO A 205 -4.47 0.58 11.74
C PRO A 205 -3.68 -0.68 12.08
N VAL A 206 -2.93 -0.61 13.16
CA VAL A 206 -2.22 -1.75 13.73
C VAL A 206 -2.65 -1.99 15.18
N SER A 207 -2.57 -3.24 15.61
CA SER A 207 -2.64 -3.61 17.02
C SER A 207 -1.24 -3.67 17.61
N ALA A 208 -1.13 -3.90 18.93
CA ALA A 208 0.15 -4.18 19.56
C ALA A 208 0.87 -5.43 19.00
N SER A 209 0.14 -6.28 18.27
CA SER A 209 0.66 -7.48 17.60
C SER A 209 0.84 -7.33 16.09
N GLY A 210 0.70 -6.12 15.53
CA GLY A 210 0.94 -5.81 14.13
C GLY A 210 -0.32 -5.44 13.35
N LEU A 211 -0.32 -5.63 12.04
CA LEU A 211 -1.47 -5.36 11.20
C LEU A 211 -2.71 -6.11 11.68
N THR A 212 -3.84 -5.41 11.72
CA THR A 212 -5.13 -6.07 11.96
C THR A 212 -5.47 -7.01 10.81
N ALA A 213 -6.33 -8.02 11.05
CA ALA A 213 -6.76 -8.95 10.00
C ALA A 213 -7.39 -8.22 8.79
N PRO A 214 -8.27 -7.20 8.95
CA PRO A 214 -8.75 -6.39 7.83
C PRO A 214 -7.62 -5.65 7.12
N GLY A 215 -6.65 -5.07 7.83
CA GLY A 215 -5.49 -4.41 7.23
C GLY A 215 -4.63 -5.36 6.40
N ALA A 216 -4.39 -6.57 6.88
CA ALA A 216 -3.68 -7.61 6.14
C ALA A 216 -4.44 -8.02 4.87
N SER A 217 -5.78 -8.10 4.94
CA SER A 217 -6.63 -8.40 3.78
C SER A 217 -6.57 -7.31 2.72
N VAL A 218 -6.51 -6.04 3.11
CA VAL A 218 -6.33 -4.91 2.18
C VAL A 218 -5.01 -5.02 1.44
N VAL A 219 -3.90 -5.26 2.17
CA VAL A 219 -2.58 -5.45 1.54
C VAL A 219 -2.62 -6.61 0.55
N ALA A 220 -3.15 -7.76 0.96
CA ALA A 220 -3.26 -8.94 0.09
C ALA A 220 -4.11 -8.66 -1.16
N GLY A 221 -5.24 -7.97 -1.02
CA GLY A 221 -6.12 -7.59 -2.13
C GLY A 221 -5.45 -6.65 -3.13
N MET A 222 -4.74 -5.63 -2.65
CA MET A 222 -3.97 -4.72 -3.51
C MET A 222 -2.93 -5.47 -4.33
N LEU A 223 -2.21 -6.39 -3.69
CA LEU A 223 -1.19 -7.20 -4.34
C LEU A 223 -1.77 -8.18 -5.36
N ALA A 224 -2.87 -8.86 -5.00
CA ALA A 224 -3.58 -9.78 -5.90
C ALA A 224 -4.10 -9.06 -7.15
N ALA A 225 -4.51 -7.79 -7.02
CA ALA A 225 -4.89 -6.94 -8.15
C ALA A 225 -3.68 -6.45 -8.98
N GLY A 226 -2.45 -6.74 -8.58
CA GLY A 226 -1.22 -6.32 -9.27
C GLY A 226 -0.77 -4.91 -8.96
N VAL A 227 -1.27 -4.28 -7.89
CA VAL A 227 -0.79 -2.98 -7.42
C VAL A 227 0.65 -3.11 -6.92
N ASN A 228 1.55 -2.29 -7.42
CA ASN A 228 2.93 -2.22 -6.93
C ASN A 228 3.01 -1.29 -5.72
N LEU A 229 2.90 -1.85 -4.52
CA LEU A 229 2.98 -1.07 -3.29
C LEU A 229 4.41 -0.60 -3.02
N ALA A 230 4.56 0.69 -2.73
CA ALA A 230 5.82 1.28 -2.29
C ALA A 230 6.09 1.02 -0.80
N GLY A 231 5.04 0.86 -0.02
CA GLY A 231 5.13 0.51 1.39
C GLY A 231 3.78 0.58 2.11
N VAL A 232 3.83 0.27 3.40
CA VAL A 232 2.70 0.36 4.32
C VAL A 232 3.13 1.17 5.53
N ASN A 233 2.31 2.15 5.92
CA ASN A 233 2.44 2.91 7.16
C ASN A 233 1.54 2.26 8.22
N GLY A 234 2.09 1.88 9.35
CA GLY A 234 1.31 1.42 10.49
C GLY A 234 0.93 2.58 11.41
N MET A 235 -0.34 2.70 11.75
CA MET A 235 -0.85 3.69 12.70
C MET A 235 -0.57 3.23 14.12
N THR A 236 0.60 3.60 14.67
CA THR A 236 1.08 3.17 15.99
C THR A 236 0.64 4.11 17.11
N MET A 237 -0.62 4.54 17.07
CA MET A 237 -1.26 5.41 18.05
C MET A 237 -2.64 4.87 18.43
N ASP A 238 -3.27 5.48 19.43
CA ASP A 238 -4.68 5.27 19.82
C ASP A 238 -5.03 3.80 20.17
N PHE A 239 -4.14 3.11 20.87
CA PHE A 239 -4.36 1.73 21.33
C PHE A 239 -5.36 1.59 22.48
N GLY A 240 -6.06 2.66 22.83
CA GLY A 240 -7.01 2.71 23.96
C GLY A 240 -6.34 2.86 25.33
N ALA A 241 -7.13 2.70 26.39
CA ALA A 241 -6.65 2.81 27.78
C ALA A 241 -5.82 1.58 28.16
N LEU A 242 -4.53 1.60 27.85
CA LEU A 242 -3.57 0.59 28.28
C LEU A 242 -2.73 1.13 29.42
N SER A 243 -2.33 0.25 30.32
CA SER A 243 -1.66 0.56 31.59
C SER A 243 -0.32 1.31 31.45
N THR A 244 0.26 1.33 30.25
CA THR A 244 1.48 2.08 29.91
C THR A 244 1.43 2.55 28.46
N PRO A 245 1.34 3.86 28.20
CA PRO A 245 1.10 4.41 26.85
C PRO A 245 2.18 4.07 25.81
N THR A 246 3.42 3.81 26.21
CA THR A 246 4.55 3.58 25.31
C THR A 246 4.79 2.13 24.93
N GLN A 247 4.35 1.16 25.75
CA GLN A 247 4.60 -0.26 25.47
C GLN A 247 3.84 -0.82 24.25
N PRO A 248 2.57 -0.50 24.02
CA PRO A 248 1.86 -1.00 22.83
C PRO A 248 2.43 -0.45 21.54
N GLN A 249 2.86 0.81 21.54
CA GLN A 249 3.48 1.44 20.36
C GLN A 249 4.79 0.76 19.98
N SER A 250 5.70 0.55 20.94
CA SER A 250 6.96 -0.12 20.67
C SER A 250 6.79 -1.58 20.23
N LYS A 251 5.82 -2.30 20.80
CA LYS A 251 5.47 -3.66 20.36
C LYS A 251 4.92 -3.67 18.94
N ALA A 252 4.00 -2.78 18.61
CA ALA A 252 3.44 -2.66 17.27
C ALA A 252 4.54 -2.28 16.26
N VAL A 253 5.40 -1.33 16.59
CA VAL A 253 6.57 -0.95 15.78
C VAL A 253 7.45 -2.15 15.48
N ASN A 254 7.84 -2.90 16.51
CA ASN A 254 8.70 -4.07 16.35
C ASN A 254 8.03 -5.15 15.51
N TYR A 255 6.76 -5.43 15.75
CA TYR A 255 6.04 -6.47 15.01
C TYR A 255 5.85 -6.10 13.53
N VAL A 256 5.42 -4.88 13.23
CA VAL A 256 5.24 -4.42 11.84
C VAL A 256 6.58 -4.39 11.10
N SER A 257 7.66 -4.00 11.78
CA SER A 257 9.02 -4.02 11.23
C SER A 257 9.53 -5.42 10.90
N THR A 258 9.06 -6.44 11.63
CA THR A 258 9.51 -7.83 11.47
C THR A 258 8.63 -8.67 10.56
N THR A 259 7.34 -8.31 10.41
CA THR A 259 6.33 -9.16 9.75
C THR A 259 6.02 -8.72 8.31
N LEU A 260 6.16 -7.43 7.99
CA LEU A 260 6.01 -6.98 6.62
C LEU A 260 7.26 -7.35 5.82
N PRO A 261 7.13 -8.09 4.72
CA PRO A 261 8.28 -8.46 3.92
C PRO A 261 9.01 -7.21 3.40
N PRO A 262 10.33 -7.23 3.31
CA PRO A 262 11.15 -6.09 2.88
C PRO A 262 10.90 -5.65 1.41
N ARG A 263 10.20 -6.44 0.66
CA ARG A 263 9.51 -6.16 -0.61
C ARG A 263 8.23 -6.98 -0.61
N VAL A 264 7.18 -6.36 -1.05
CA VAL A 264 6.01 -7.10 -1.46
C VAL A 264 6.42 -7.95 -2.66
N LEU A 265 6.72 -9.21 -2.42
CA LEU A 265 7.12 -10.15 -3.45
C LEU A 265 5.89 -10.56 -4.29
N PRO A 266 6.06 -10.83 -5.59
CA PRO A 266 4.99 -11.38 -6.42
C PRO A 266 4.52 -12.74 -5.89
N PRO A 267 3.28 -13.20 -6.22
CA PRO A 267 2.48 -14.16 -5.47
C PRO A 267 2.89 -15.65 -5.57
N PHE A 268 4.17 -15.99 -5.58
CA PHE A 268 4.64 -17.39 -5.75
C PHE A 268 5.43 -17.96 -4.58
N ALA A 269 5.23 -17.53 -3.34
CA ALA A 269 5.88 -18.15 -2.21
C ALA A 269 4.94 -18.37 -1.02
N HIS A 270 4.10 -19.41 -1.11
CA HIS A 270 3.57 -20.03 0.09
C HIS A 270 4.66 -20.94 0.68
N ALA A 271 5.47 -20.39 1.59
CA ALA A 271 6.28 -21.20 2.48
C ALA A 271 6.23 -20.60 3.88
N ARG A 272 5.48 -21.26 4.77
CA ARG A 272 5.56 -21.03 6.22
C ARG A 272 6.94 -21.47 6.68
N GLN A 273 7.84 -20.51 6.94
CA GLN A 273 9.00 -20.72 7.79
C GLN A 273 9.14 -19.55 8.75
N PRO A 274 9.47 -19.79 10.03
CA PRO A 274 9.75 -18.72 10.97
C PRO A 274 10.98 -17.96 10.51
N LEU A 275 10.81 -16.64 10.30
CA LEU A 275 11.89 -15.75 9.89
C LEU A 275 12.85 -15.54 11.06
N PRO A 276 14.17 -15.60 10.87
CA PRO A 276 15.13 -15.15 11.86
C PRO A 276 14.97 -13.65 12.10
N ALA A 277 15.21 -13.21 13.34
CA ALA A 277 15.05 -11.83 13.78
C ALA A 277 15.73 -10.85 12.83
N LEU A 278 14.93 -10.07 12.09
CA LEU A 278 15.41 -9.07 11.16
C LEU A 278 15.48 -7.72 11.86
N GLN A 279 16.62 -7.07 11.75
CA GLN A 279 16.82 -5.69 12.16
C GLN A 279 15.86 -4.75 11.43
N PRO A 280 15.41 -3.62 12.04
CA PRO A 280 14.41 -2.72 11.47
C PRO A 280 14.91 -2.13 10.16
N ARG A 281 14.26 -2.44 9.05
CA ARG A 281 14.68 -2.02 7.69
C ARG A 281 13.57 -1.33 6.91
N ALA A 282 13.73 -0.06 6.86
CA ALA A 282 13.55 0.89 5.77
C ALA A 282 12.42 0.65 4.74
N LYS A 283 11.18 0.81 5.13
CA LYS A 283 10.05 1.42 4.40
C LYS A 283 8.77 1.41 5.23
N LEU A 284 8.87 1.03 6.49
CA LEU A 284 7.81 1.25 7.44
C LEU A 284 7.97 2.66 7.99
N ARG A 285 6.97 3.49 7.80
CA ARG A 285 6.87 4.79 8.45
C ARG A 285 5.89 4.66 9.59
N LEU A 286 6.33 5.07 10.74
CA LEU A 286 5.57 5.04 11.98
C LEU A 286 5.35 6.50 12.38
N PHE A 287 4.10 6.90 12.54
CA PHE A 287 3.75 8.24 12.97
C PHE A 287 3.31 8.17 14.44
N PRO A 288 4.06 8.81 15.36
CA PRO A 288 3.51 9.13 16.66
C PRO A 288 2.44 10.23 16.50
N SER A 289 1.32 10.09 17.21
CA SER A 289 0.32 11.15 17.31
C SER A 289 0.95 12.43 17.85
N PRO A 290 0.64 13.61 17.30
CA PRO A 290 0.97 14.84 17.98
C PRO A 290 0.25 14.83 19.33
N SER A 291 1.01 14.98 20.41
CA SER A 291 0.45 15.15 21.75
C SER A 291 -0.56 16.30 21.71
N ARG A 292 -1.83 16.00 22.01
CA ARG A 292 -2.83 17.03 22.32
C ARG A 292 -2.37 17.72 23.61
N THR A 293 -1.74 18.85 23.48
CA THR A 293 -1.61 19.78 24.60
C THR A 293 -3.02 20.25 24.87
N ALA A 294 -3.61 19.79 25.97
CA ALA A 294 -4.89 20.31 26.45
C ALA A 294 -4.69 21.80 26.73
N LEU A 295 -5.26 22.64 25.87
CA LEU A 295 -5.49 24.04 26.19
C LEU A 295 -6.63 24.04 27.20
N THR A 296 -6.30 24.23 28.47
CA THR A 296 -7.24 24.67 29.50
C THR A 296 -7.70 26.08 29.11
N PRO A 297 -8.99 26.33 28.97
CA PRO A 297 -9.49 27.69 28.78
C PRO A 297 -9.31 28.50 30.07
N PRO A 298 -9.20 29.86 29.95
CA PRO A 298 -9.07 30.77 31.09
C PRO A 298 -10.29 30.78 32.00
#